data_30fe424a32d69442ccf530f6af98654e
#
_entry.id   30fe424a32d69442ccf530f6af98654e
#
_cell.length_a   1.000
_cell.length_b   1.000
_cell.length_c   1.000
_cell.angle_alpha   90.00
_cell.angle_beta   90.00
_cell.angle_gamma   90.00
#
_symmetry.space_group_name_H-M   'P 1'
#
loop_
_entity.id
_entity.type
_entity.pdbx_description
1 polymer ?
#
loop_
_entity_poly.entity_id
_entity_poly.type
_entity_poly.pdbx_seq_one_letter_code
_entity_poly.pdbx_strand_id
1 'polypeptide(L)'
;MGKDRAPRAARRRKDAARRGARFSVHPLFLVLGVYYCFVGRLPVFLLSALVALQHECAHAFAAARLGYRLDRVVLMPYGAVIDGDLEGIGFRDEICVAVWGPLCNLITAAAFAALWWFLPDAYAFTDSACFVSLAIALVNLIPAYPLDGGRVLRAALCLRTEEGKADKICRALTLVFSAGMIFAFVLLCVRGTPNFTLLAFALFLAAGAFGSGRGGAKYVRIDFSYKDAFRRGVEIRRVAVTADCTLKKAVGFVGRGRYLILDVYDDEEEYLGEIGQNELAEMFASGGLYGRIGDFL
;
A
#
# COMPACT_ATOMS: atom_id res chain seq x y z
N MET A 1 1.92 -10.39 50.16
CA MET A 1 2.21 -9.18 49.33
C MET A 1 2.53 -9.64 47.94
N GLY A 2 1.48 -9.87 47.12
CA GLY A 2 1.61 -10.26 45.71
C GLY A 2 1.72 -9.01 44.85
N LYS A 3 2.86 -8.81 44.20
CA LYS A 3 3.01 -7.75 43.17
C LYS A 3 2.27 -8.18 41.95
N ASP A 4 1.21 -7.41 41.60
CA ASP A 4 0.51 -7.46 40.32
C ASP A 4 1.52 -7.33 39.16
N ARG A 5 1.89 -8.45 38.59
CA ARG A 5 2.59 -8.47 37.31
C ARG A 5 1.53 -8.34 36.23
N ALA A 6 1.33 -7.11 35.74
CA ALA A 6 0.56 -6.89 34.52
C ALA A 6 1.02 -7.90 33.45
N PRO A 7 0.07 -8.55 32.74
CA PRO A 7 0.40 -9.60 31.78
C PRO A 7 1.41 -9.07 30.74
N ARG A 8 2.41 -9.89 30.45
CA ARG A 8 3.50 -9.55 29.49
C ARG A 8 2.98 -8.99 28.16
N ALA A 9 1.79 -9.40 27.74
CA ALA A 9 1.09 -8.88 26.57
C ALA A 9 0.76 -7.38 26.67
N ALA A 10 0.32 -6.89 27.83
CA ALA A 10 0.00 -5.47 28.03
C ALA A 10 1.26 -4.57 28.03
N ARG A 11 2.40 -5.09 28.51
CA ARG A 11 3.70 -4.41 28.41
C ARG A 11 4.19 -4.34 26.97
N ARG A 12 4.12 -5.44 26.21
CA ARG A 12 4.49 -5.47 24.79
C ARG A 12 3.57 -4.59 23.92
N ARG A 13 2.26 -4.50 24.24
CA ARG A 13 1.34 -3.54 23.59
C ARG A 13 1.76 -2.08 23.82
N LYS A 14 2.16 -1.73 25.05
CA LYS A 14 2.67 -0.38 25.36
C LYS A 14 4.02 -0.11 24.70
N ASP A 15 4.89 -1.10 24.59
CA ASP A 15 6.20 -0.94 23.95
C ASP A 15 6.09 -0.91 22.40
N ALA A 16 5.13 -1.63 21.81
CA ALA A 16 4.83 -1.54 20.38
C ALA A 16 4.12 -0.22 20.03
N ALA A 17 3.24 0.30 20.89
CA ALA A 17 2.60 1.60 20.70
C ALA A 17 3.57 2.79 20.86
N ARG A 18 4.73 2.58 21.49
CA ARG A 18 5.79 3.60 21.67
C ARG A 18 6.83 3.64 20.54
N ARG A 19 6.84 2.66 19.63
CA ARG A 19 7.70 2.71 18.44
C ARG A 19 6.99 3.58 17.40
N GLY A 20 7.23 4.90 17.48
CA GLY A 20 6.83 5.83 16.42
C GLY A 20 7.41 5.39 15.07
N ALA A 21 6.72 5.73 13.97
CA ALA A 21 7.17 5.44 12.61
C ALA A 21 8.63 5.86 12.43
N ARG A 22 9.49 4.94 11.99
CA ARG A 22 10.90 5.24 11.73
C ARG A 22 10.99 5.99 10.43
N PHE A 23 11.49 7.22 10.50
CA PHE A 23 11.77 8.03 9.32
C PHE A 23 13.18 7.71 8.81
N SER A 24 13.32 7.40 7.54
CA SER A 24 14.61 7.20 6.90
C SER A 24 14.66 7.87 5.54
N VAL A 25 15.83 8.38 5.18
CA VAL A 25 16.08 9.04 3.89
C VAL A 25 17.00 8.13 3.08
N HIS A 26 16.59 7.80 1.86
CA HIS A 26 17.42 6.99 0.98
C HIS A 26 18.62 7.81 0.47
N PRO A 27 19.86 7.27 0.44
CA PRO A 27 21.04 8.03 -0.01
C PRO A 27 20.89 8.67 -1.37
N LEU A 28 20.20 8.02 -2.30
CA LEU A 28 19.94 8.54 -3.65
C LEU A 28 19.07 9.82 -3.63
N PHE A 29 18.21 10.01 -2.63
CA PHE A 29 17.45 11.26 -2.45
C PHE A 29 18.37 12.42 -2.14
N LEU A 30 19.39 12.21 -1.30
CA LEU A 30 20.39 13.22 -0.99
C LEU A 30 21.23 13.57 -2.21
N VAL A 31 21.66 12.57 -2.99
CA VAL A 31 22.40 12.77 -4.25
C VAL A 31 21.59 13.63 -5.23
N LEU A 32 20.27 13.33 -5.36
CA LEU A 32 19.39 14.11 -6.21
C LEU A 32 19.22 15.55 -5.69
N GLY A 33 19.10 15.74 -4.37
CA GLY A 33 19.05 17.05 -3.74
C GLY A 33 20.30 17.88 -4.03
N VAL A 34 21.49 17.28 -3.94
CA VAL A 34 22.76 17.92 -4.29
C VAL A 34 22.78 18.31 -5.78
N TYR A 35 22.35 17.42 -6.67
CA TYR A 35 22.22 17.73 -8.10
C TYR A 35 21.31 18.94 -8.35
N TYR A 36 20.11 19.00 -7.75
CA TYR A 36 19.19 20.12 -7.88
C TYR A 36 19.73 21.41 -7.27
N CYS A 37 20.59 21.32 -6.25
CA CYS A 37 21.31 22.47 -5.70
C CYS A 37 22.27 23.06 -6.73
N PHE A 38 23.07 22.23 -7.41
CA PHE A 38 23.98 22.69 -8.47
C PHE A 38 23.27 23.28 -9.69
N VAL A 39 22.10 22.76 -10.04
CA VAL A 39 21.25 23.27 -11.14
C VAL A 39 20.50 24.55 -10.74
N GLY A 40 20.56 24.99 -9.46
CA GLY A 40 19.85 26.18 -8.97
C GLY A 40 18.34 25.97 -8.80
N ARG A 41 17.86 24.71 -8.79
CA ARG A 41 16.44 24.35 -8.68
C ARG A 41 16.09 23.65 -7.37
N LEU A 42 16.88 23.86 -6.34
CA LEU A 42 16.66 23.27 -5.01
C LEU A 42 15.26 23.58 -4.44
N PRO A 43 14.68 24.80 -4.55
CA PRO A 43 13.34 25.08 -4.04
C PRO A 43 12.27 24.19 -4.67
N VAL A 44 12.32 23.95 -5.98
CA VAL A 44 11.37 23.09 -6.69
C VAL A 44 11.50 21.62 -6.23
N PHE A 45 12.73 21.16 -6.02
CA PHE A 45 12.97 19.81 -5.48
C PHE A 45 12.40 19.66 -4.08
N LEU A 46 12.66 20.61 -3.18
CA LEU A 46 12.13 20.56 -1.80
C LEU A 46 10.60 20.62 -1.77
N LEU A 47 10.02 21.47 -2.61
CA LEU A 47 8.57 21.56 -2.75
C LEU A 47 7.97 20.25 -3.25
N SER A 48 8.56 19.64 -4.30
CA SER A 48 8.11 18.36 -4.82
C SER A 48 8.22 17.25 -3.77
N ALA A 49 9.29 17.24 -2.98
CA ALA A 49 9.47 16.30 -1.89
C ALA A 49 8.42 16.49 -0.78
N LEU A 50 8.08 17.75 -0.45
CA LEU A 50 7.04 18.06 0.54
C LEU A 50 5.66 17.59 0.08
N VAL A 51 5.31 17.88 -1.18
CA VAL A 51 4.03 17.44 -1.77
C VAL A 51 3.95 15.93 -1.88
N ALA A 52 5.05 15.25 -2.23
CA ALA A 52 5.12 13.79 -2.24
C ALA A 52 4.98 13.21 -0.83
N LEU A 53 5.61 13.83 0.18
CA LEU A 53 5.44 13.42 1.57
C LEU A 53 3.99 13.59 2.05
N GLN A 54 3.33 14.70 1.68
CA GLN A 54 1.91 14.92 1.96
C GLN A 54 1.04 13.82 1.34
N HIS A 55 1.31 13.45 0.09
CA HIS A 55 0.64 12.38 -0.63
C HIS A 55 0.73 11.04 0.14
N GLU A 56 1.95 10.66 0.53
CA GLU A 56 2.18 9.43 1.29
C GLU A 56 1.53 9.47 2.69
N CYS A 57 1.56 10.64 3.35
CA CYS A 57 0.87 10.81 4.63
C CYS A 57 -0.65 10.60 4.50
N ALA A 58 -1.25 10.94 3.35
CA ALA A 58 -2.66 10.68 3.09
C ALA A 58 -2.97 9.18 2.99
N HIS A 59 -2.11 8.40 2.29
CA HIS A 59 -2.22 6.93 2.29
C HIS A 59 -2.08 6.36 3.71
N ALA A 60 -1.09 6.84 4.47
CA ALA A 60 -0.86 6.45 5.84
C ALA A 60 -2.06 6.71 6.73
N PHE A 61 -2.65 7.90 6.62
CA PHE A 61 -3.82 8.28 7.37
C PHE A 61 -5.01 7.36 7.07
N ALA A 62 -5.27 7.08 5.77
CA ALA A 62 -6.32 6.18 5.35
C ALA A 62 -6.10 4.76 5.89
N ALA A 63 -4.88 4.22 5.77
CA ALA A 63 -4.53 2.91 6.29
C ALA A 63 -4.71 2.84 7.82
N ALA A 64 -4.26 3.86 8.55
CA ALA A 64 -4.41 3.93 10.00
C ALA A 64 -5.90 3.98 10.43
N ARG A 65 -6.75 4.71 9.67
CA ARG A 65 -8.21 4.75 9.92
C ARG A 65 -8.88 3.40 9.71
N LEU A 66 -8.36 2.57 8.82
CA LEU A 66 -8.81 1.21 8.57
C LEU A 66 -8.18 0.18 9.54
N GLY A 67 -7.32 0.62 10.46
CA GLY A 67 -6.71 -0.21 11.50
C GLY A 67 -5.37 -0.86 11.10
N TYR A 68 -4.83 -0.53 9.92
CA TYR A 68 -3.52 -1.02 9.48
C TYR A 68 -2.39 -0.25 10.16
N ARG A 69 -1.30 -0.95 10.53
CA ARG A 69 -0.13 -0.33 11.15
C ARG A 69 0.91 0.02 10.11
N LEU A 70 1.51 1.18 10.29
CA LEU A 70 2.57 1.69 9.45
C LEU A 70 3.85 1.76 10.28
N ASP A 71 4.90 1.08 9.81
CA ASP A 71 6.12 0.88 10.61
C ASP A 71 7.25 1.81 10.21
N ARG A 72 7.29 2.25 8.95
CA ARG A 72 8.40 3.05 8.43
C ARG A 72 7.96 4.01 7.32
N VAL A 73 8.53 5.22 7.33
CA VAL A 73 8.48 6.18 6.22
C VAL A 73 9.88 6.30 5.63
N VAL A 74 10.03 6.03 4.34
CA VAL A 74 11.30 6.11 3.62
C VAL A 74 11.17 7.14 2.51
N LEU A 75 11.98 8.20 2.55
CA LEU A 75 12.12 9.15 1.44
C LEU A 75 13.00 8.56 0.34
N MET A 76 12.41 8.34 -0.83
CA MET A 76 13.07 7.83 -2.04
C MET A 76 13.23 8.97 -3.07
N PRO A 77 14.09 8.83 -4.09
CA PRO A 77 14.26 9.85 -5.14
C PRO A 77 12.99 10.15 -5.94
N TYR A 78 12.11 9.19 -6.04
CA TYR A 78 10.84 9.25 -6.78
C TYR A 78 9.63 9.52 -5.89
N GLY A 79 9.83 9.85 -4.61
CA GLY A 79 8.78 10.16 -3.64
C GLY A 79 9.07 9.58 -2.26
N ALA A 80 8.13 9.72 -1.34
CA ALA A 80 8.16 9.03 -0.07
C ALA A 80 7.47 7.66 -0.23
N VAL A 81 7.97 6.64 0.45
CA VAL A 81 7.36 5.32 0.51
C VAL A 81 7.06 5.03 1.97
N ILE A 82 5.80 4.76 2.27
CA ILE A 82 5.42 4.29 3.59
C ILE A 82 5.41 2.77 3.55
N ASP A 83 6.38 2.19 4.25
CA ASP A 83 6.49 0.76 4.44
C ASP A 83 5.68 0.39 5.68
N GLY A 84 4.67 -0.39 5.48
CA GLY A 84 3.76 -0.84 6.51
C GLY A 84 3.33 -2.27 6.27
N ASP A 85 2.80 -2.89 7.30
CA ASP A 85 2.33 -4.25 7.24
C ASP A 85 0.93 -4.30 6.62
N LEU A 86 0.88 -4.12 5.28
CA LEU A 86 -0.34 -4.20 4.46
C LEU A 86 -0.60 -5.62 3.91
N GLU A 87 0.17 -6.62 4.33
CA GLU A 87 -0.12 -8.00 3.95
C GLU A 87 -1.51 -8.39 4.50
N GLY A 88 -2.39 -8.88 3.61
CA GLY A 88 -3.76 -9.24 3.97
C GLY A 88 -4.77 -8.09 3.92
N ILE A 89 -4.41 -6.90 3.38
CA ILE A 89 -5.36 -5.82 3.12
C ILE A 89 -6.49 -6.32 2.18
N GLY A 90 -7.73 -6.01 2.50
CA GLY A 90 -8.87 -6.30 1.62
C GLY A 90 -8.83 -5.44 0.36
N PHE A 91 -9.32 -5.96 -0.78
CA PHE A 91 -9.30 -5.19 -2.04
C PHE A 91 -10.06 -3.86 -1.95
N ARG A 92 -11.15 -3.77 -1.17
CA ARG A 92 -11.88 -2.53 -0.95
C ARG A 92 -11.07 -1.53 -0.15
N ASP A 93 -10.38 -2.00 0.87
CA ASP A 93 -9.52 -1.17 1.71
C ASP A 93 -8.29 -0.69 0.92
N GLU A 94 -7.74 -1.54 0.04
CA GLU A 94 -6.66 -1.16 -0.85
C GLU A 94 -7.09 -0.04 -1.81
N ILE A 95 -8.28 -0.12 -2.41
CA ILE A 95 -8.83 0.96 -3.24
C ILE A 95 -8.96 2.24 -2.41
N CYS A 96 -9.52 2.14 -1.21
CA CYS A 96 -9.67 3.29 -0.31
C CYS A 96 -8.30 3.92 -0.02
N VAL A 97 -7.34 3.14 0.46
CA VAL A 97 -5.98 3.63 0.77
C VAL A 97 -5.33 4.27 -0.46
N ALA A 98 -5.35 3.58 -1.62
CA ALA A 98 -4.69 4.05 -2.84
C ALA A 98 -5.30 5.34 -3.41
N VAL A 99 -6.59 5.58 -3.24
CA VAL A 99 -7.26 6.81 -3.73
C VAL A 99 -6.95 8.02 -2.85
N TRP A 100 -6.69 7.84 -1.55
CA TRP A 100 -6.49 8.97 -0.63
C TRP A 100 -5.29 9.84 -0.94
N GLY A 101 -4.18 9.28 -1.44
CA GLY A 101 -3.01 10.07 -1.86
C GLY A 101 -3.33 11.05 -2.98
N PRO A 102 -3.74 10.57 -4.17
CA PRO A 102 -4.16 11.44 -5.27
C PRO A 102 -5.25 12.43 -4.88
N LEU A 103 -6.26 12.00 -4.10
CA LEU A 103 -7.35 12.84 -3.65
C LEU A 103 -6.85 14.00 -2.78
N CYS A 104 -5.94 13.74 -1.84
CA CYS A 104 -5.35 14.78 -1.00
C CYS A 104 -4.63 15.83 -1.85
N ASN A 105 -3.86 15.41 -2.86
CA ASN A 105 -3.17 16.33 -3.74
C ASN A 105 -4.13 17.11 -4.65
N LEU A 106 -5.23 16.51 -5.12
CA LEU A 106 -6.27 17.23 -5.86
C LEU A 106 -6.94 18.31 -5.00
N ILE A 107 -7.26 17.96 -3.73
CA ILE A 107 -7.82 18.92 -2.77
C ILE A 107 -6.84 20.06 -2.53
N THR A 108 -5.54 19.79 -2.37
CA THR A 108 -4.50 20.80 -2.18
C THR A 108 -4.41 21.72 -3.39
N ALA A 109 -4.39 21.16 -4.61
CA ALA A 109 -4.36 21.96 -5.83
C ALA A 109 -5.61 22.83 -5.97
N ALA A 110 -6.80 22.27 -5.69
CA ALA A 110 -8.05 23.02 -5.71
C ALA A 110 -8.09 24.12 -4.65
N ALA A 111 -7.53 23.89 -3.46
CA ALA A 111 -7.44 24.90 -2.41
C ALA A 111 -6.55 26.07 -2.82
N PHE A 112 -5.39 25.82 -3.47
CA PHE A 112 -4.57 26.89 -4.01
C PHE A 112 -5.25 27.64 -5.15
N ALA A 113 -5.94 26.95 -6.06
CA ALA A 113 -6.70 27.59 -7.14
C ALA A 113 -7.85 28.46 -6.58
N ALA A 114 -8.55 28.01 -5.55
CA ALA A 114 -9.55 28.79 -4.85
C ALA A 114 -8.95 30.01 -4.12
N LEU A 115 -7.76 29.86 -3.52
CA LEU A 115 -7.05 30.93 -2.85
C LEU A 115 -6.74 32.08 -3.82
N TRP A 116 -6.35 31.78 -5.07
CA TRP A 116 -6.06 32.80 -6.09
C TRP A 116 -7.29 33.65 -6.45
N TRP A 117 -8.49 33.06 -6.33
CA TRP A 117 -9.71 33.80 -6.55
C TRP A 117 -9.97 34.88 -5.49
N PHE A 118 -9.60 34.60 -4.24
CA PHE A 118 -9.76 35.55 -3.13
C PHE A 118 -8.55 36.45 -2.90
N LEU A 119 -7.36 35.95 -3.20
CA LEU A 119 -6.06 36.60 -2.98
C LEU A 119 -5.17 36.39 -4.22
N PRO A 120 -5.36 37.20 -5.29
CA PRO A 120 -4.60 37.04 -6.54
C PRO A 120 -3.07 37.11 -6.35
N ASP A 121 -2.60 37.92 -5.41
CA ASP A 121 -1.15 38.08 -5.13
C ASP A 121 -0.52 36.76 -4.59
N ALA A 122 -1.31 35.87 -4.02
CA ALA A 122 -0.84 34.56 -3.54
C ALA A 122 -0.40 33.64 -4.69
N TYR A 123 -0.83 33.92 -5.92
CA TYR A 123 -0.44 33.12 -7.11
C TYR A 123 1.09 33.04 -7.25
N ALA A 124 1.79 34.16 -7.15
CA ALA A 124 3.23 34.23 -7.32
C ALA A 124 4.05 33.32 -6.37
N PHE A 125 3.47 32.93 -5.23
CA PHE A 125 4.11 32.10 -4.21
C PHE A 125 3.61 30.66 -4.19
N THR A 126 2.43 30.39 -4.75
CA THR A 126 1.74 29.08 -4.60
C THR A 126 1.48 28.37 -5.92
N ASP A 127 1.77 28.99 -7.06
CA ASP A 127 1.58 28.39 -8.39
C ASP A 127 2.32 27.06 -8.53
N SER A 128 3.60 27.05 -8.17
CA SER A 128 4.43 25.84 -8.24
C SER A 128 3.90 24.72 -7.35
N ALA A 129 3.40 25.05 -6.15
CA ALA A 129 2.80 24.06 -5.23
C ALA A 129 1.51 23.48 -5.81
N CYS A 130 0.66 24.32 -6.40
CA CYS A 130 -0.56 23.89 -7.08
C CYS A 130 -0.26 22.94 -8.24
N PHE A 131 0.64 23.35 -9.16
CA PHE A 131 0.98 22.54 -10.33
C PHE A 131 1.68 21.25 -9.97
N VAL A 132 2.59 21.23 -8.98
CA VAL A 132 3.25 20.02 -8.50
C VAL A 132 2.23 19.07 -7.87
N SER A 133 1.30 19.58 -7.04
CA SER A 133 0.24 18.77 -6.43
C SER A 133 -0.66 18.15 -7.50
N LEU A 134 -1.06 18.94 -8.49
CA LEU A 134 -1.89 18.46 -9.59
C LEU A 134 -1.15 17.41 -10.43
N ALA A 135 0.12 17.65 -10.75
CA ALA A 135 0.94 16.72 -11.53
C ALA A 135 1.11 15.38 -10.81
N ILE A 136 1.44 15.38 -9.50
CA ILE A 136 1.59 14.16 -8.70
C ILE A 136 0.25 13.41 -8.63
N ALA A 137 -0.88 14.11 -8.46
CA ALA A 137 -2.20 13.48 -8.44
C ALA A 137 -2.53 12.82 -9.77
N LEU A 138 -2.37 13.53 -10.90
CA LEU A 138 -2.70 13.03 -12.23
C LEU A 138 -1.80 11.85 -12.63
N VAL A 139 -0.51 11.94 -12.36
CA VAL A 139 0.43 10.84 -12.64
C VAL A 139 0.05 9.60 -11.83
N ASN A 140 -0.24 9.75 -10.54
CA ASN A 140 -0.61 8.61 -9.69
C ASN A 140 -1.99 8.03 -10.00
N LEU A 141 -2.86 8.75 -10.68
CA LEU A 141 -4.15 8.23 -11.16
C LEU A 141 -4.04 7.39 -12.45
N ILE A 142 -2.89 7.40 -13.13
CA ILE A 142 -2.67 6.55 -14.31
C ILE A 142 -2.82 5.07 -13.92
N PRO A 143 -3.64 4.27 -14.61
CA PRO A 143 -3.89 2.87 -14.28
C PRO A 143 -2.72 1.96 -14.72
N ALA A 144 -1.52 2.23 -14.21
CA ALA A 144 -0.28 1.54 -14.55
C ALA A 144 0.57 1.32 -13.28
N TYR A 145 1.22 0.14 -13.17
CA TYR A 145 2.18 -0.11 -12.11
C TYR A 145 3.47 0.69 -12.28
N PRO A 146 4.07 1.12 -11.17
CA PRO A 146 3.75 0.92 -9.75
C PRO A 146 2.87 2.03 -9.14
N LEU A 147 2.17 2.82 -9.95
CA LEU A 147 1.36 3.97 -9.53
C LEU A 147 0.08 3.55 -8.78
N ASP A 148 -0.52 4.47 -8.01
CA ASP A 148 -1.72 4.19 -7.24
C ASP A 148 -2.92 3.81 -8.11
N GLY A 149 -3.09 4.44 -9.28
CA GLY A 149 -4.10 4.07 -10.27
C GLY A 149 -3.98 2.61 -10.74
N GLY A 150 -2.75 2.09 -10.83
CA GLY A 150 -2.50 0.67 -11.09
C GLY A 150 -2.96 -0.23 -9.94
N ARG A 151 -2.73 0.19 -8.69
CA ARG A 151 -3.21 -0.51 -7.49
C ARG A 151 -4.73 -0.50 -7.40
N VAL A 152 -5.37 0.65 -7.64
CA VAL A 152 -6.83 0.77 -7.68
C VAL A 152 -7.42 -0.13 -8.76
N LEU A 153 -6.86 -0.11 -9.98
CA LEU A 153 -7.31 -0.95 -11.08
C LEU A 153 -7.20 -2.43 -10.74
N ARG A 154 -6.06 -2.86 -10.22
CA ARG A 154 -5.84 -4.25 -9.80
C ARG A 154 -6.87 -4.69 -8.77
N ALA A 155 -7.01 -3.93 -7.68
CA ALA A 155 -7.94 -4.26 -6.61
C ALA A 155 -9.40 -4.30 -7.11
N ALA A 156 -9.79 -3.36 -7.98
CA ALA A 156 -11.12 -3.36 -8.61
C ALA A 156 -11.36 -4.58 -9.50
N LEU A 157 -10.35 -4.99 -10.28
CA LEU A 157 -10.42 -6.21 -11.10
C LEU A 157 -10.51 -7.46 -10.22
N CYS A 158 -9.72 -7.54 -9.14
CA CYS A 158 -9.74 -8.66 -8.21
C CYS A 158 -11.08 -8.85 -7.49
N LEU A 159 -11.89 -7.80 -7.36
CA LEU A 159 -13.27 -7.91 -6.85
C LEU A 159 -14.19 -8.70 -7.80
N ARG A 160 -13.88 -8.76 -9.11
CA ARG A 160 -14.73 -9.36 -10.15
C ARG A 160 -14.10 -10.55 -10.85
N THR A 161 -12.78 -10.66 -10.84
CA THR A 161 -12.02 -11.67 -11.57
C THR A 161 -11.01 -12.38 -10.66
N GLU A 162 -10.39 -13.43 -11.16
CA GLU A 162 -9.26 -14.09 -10.50
C GLU A 162 -8.02 -13.18 -10.47
N GLU A 163 -7.25 -13.23 -9.38
CA GLU A 163 -6.06 -12.41 -9.20
C GLU A 163 -5.05 -12.56 -10.35
N GLY A 164 -4.84 -13.81 -10.83
CA GLY A 164 -3.93 -14.05 -11.93
C GLY A 164 -4.35 -13.42 -13.26
N LYS A 165 -5.66 -13.26 -13.50
CA LYS A 165 -6.19 -12.53 -14.66
C LYS A 165 -6.06 -11.03 -14.47
N ALA A 166 -6.37 -10.52 -13.27
CA ALA A 166 -6.22 -9.11 -12.92
C ALA A 166 -4.74 -8.66 -13.09
N ASP A 167 -3.79 -9.44 -12.58
CA ASP A 167 -2.36 -9.14 -12.71
C ASP A 167 -1.89 -9.11 -14.17
N LYS A 168 -2.35 -10.04 -15.01
CA LYS A 168 -2.03 -10.06 -16.45
C LYS A 168 -2.57 -8.80 -17.16
N ILE A 169 -3.82 -8.40 -16.86
CA ILE A 169 -4.44 -7.19 -17.45
C ILE A 169 -3.66 -5.94 -17.02
N CYS A 170 -3.39 -5.78 -15.73
CA CYS A 170 -2.66 -4.62 -15.22
C CYS A 170 -1.24 -4.55 -15.80
N ARG A 171 -0.55 -5.69 -15.90
CA ARG A 171 0.77 -5.77 -16.52
C ARG A 171 0.74 -5.39 -18.01
N ALA A 172 -0.21 -5.94 -18.77
CA ALA A 172 -0.35 -5.62 -20.18
C ALA A 172 -0.62 -4.12 -20.37
N LEU A 173 -1.53 -3.54 -19.59
CA LEU A 173 -1.85 -2.12 -19.65
C LEU A 173 -0.64 -1.24 -19.31
N THR A 174 0.11 -1.59 -18.26
CA THR A 174 1.36 -0.88 -17.89
C THR A 174 2.39 -0.91 -19.03
N LEU A 175 2.56 -2.06 -19.68
CA LEU A 175 3.48 -2.18 -20.81
C LEU A 175 3.00 -1.37 -22.03
N VAL A 176 1.70 -1.28 -22.28
CA VAL A 176 1.15 -0.42 -23.33
C VAL A 176 1.43 1.05 -23.05
N PHE A 177 1.22 1.52 -21.82
CA PHE A 177 1.58 2.89 -21.42
C PHE A 177 3.07 3.16 -21.58
N SER A 178 3.92 2.23 -21.09
CA SER A 178 5.38 2.36 -21.21
C SER A 178 5.81 2.41 -22.68
N ALA A 179 5.29 1.52 -23.52
CA ALA A 179 5.61 1.49 -24.97
C ALA A 179 5.16 2.78 -25.67
N GLY A 180 3.96 3.31 -25.35
CA GLY A 180 3.47 4.59 -25.86
C GLY A 180 4.40 5.76 -25.48
N MET A 181 4.91 5.78 -24.25
CA MET A 181 5.86 6.82 -23.81
C MET A 181 7.23 6.67 -24.49
N ILE A 182 7.72 5.45 -24.71
CA ILE A 182 8.96 5.19 -25.47
C ILE A 182 8.77 5.67 -26.91
N PHE A 183 7.65 5.38 -27.53
CA PHE A 183 7.33 5.84 -28.87
C PHE A 183 7.29 7.38 -28.96
N ALA A 184 6.63 8.04 -27.97
CA ALA A 184 6.62 9.49 -27.88
C ALA A 184 8.04 10.07 -27.72
N PHE A 185 8.90 9.43 -26.90
CA PHE A 185 10.30 9.81 -26.76
C PHE A 185 11.05 9.73 -28.11
N VAL A 186 10.87 8.65 -28.87
CA VAL A 186 11.49 8.48 -30.19
C VAL A 186 11.04 9.60 -31.15
N LEU A 187 9.75 9.93 -31.17
CA LEU A 187 9.23 11.05 -31.98
C LEU A 187 9.86 12.40 -31.60
N LEU A 188 10.05 12.66 -30.29
CA LEU A 188 10.72 13.87 -29.81
C LEU A 188 12.19 13.88 -30.19
N CYS A 189 12.90 12.74 -30.20
CA CYS A 189 14.26 12.64 -30.68
C CYS A 189 14.37 13.00 -32.18
N VAL A 190 13.45 12.48 -33.01
CA VAL A 190 13.41 12.78 -34.45
C VAL A 190 13.16 14.30 -34.69
N ARG A 191 12.38 14.95 -33.83
CA ARG A 191 12.14 16.40 -33.86
C ARG A 191 13.29 17.23 -33.29
N GLY A 192 14.36 16.63 -32.80
CA GLY A 192 15.51 17.33 -32.22
C GLY A 192 15.29 17.86 -30.79
N THR A 193 14.22 17.46 -30.12
CA THR A 193 13.88 17.88 -28.74
C THR A 193 13.75 16.66 -27.80
N PRO A 194 14.83 15.91 -27.54
CA PRO A 194 14.74 14.70 -26.72
C PRO A 194 14.36 15.03 -25.28
N ASN A 195 13.39 14.27 -24.72
CA ASN A 195 12.97 14.40 -23.35
C ASN A 195 13.33 13.12 -22.57
N PHE A 196 14.52 13.13 -21.94
CA PHE A 196 15.01 11.97 -21.18
C PHE A 196 14.16 11.65 -19.93
N THR A 197 13.44 12.63 -19.37
CA THR A 197 12.51 12.39 -18.25
C THR A 197 11.38 11.45 -18.68
N LEU A 198 10.86 11.64 -19.89
CA LEU A 198 9.84 10.77 -20.46
C LEU A 198 10.34 9.33 -20.62
N LEU A 199 11.59 9.17 -21.11
CA LEU A 199 12.21 7.86 -21.23
C LEU A 199 12.43 7.21 -19.86
N ALA A 200 12.98 7.95 -18.90
CA ALA A 200 13.20 7.44 -17.54
C ALA A 200 11.89 6.98 -16.88
N PHE A 201 10.81 7.74 -17.06
CA PHE A 201 9.50 7.40 -16.53
C PHE A 201 8.90 6.17 -17.24
N ALA A 202 9.06 6.04 -18.56
CA ALA A 202 8.66 4.86 -19.30
C ALA A 202 9.37 3.60 -18.81
N LEU A 203 10.69 3.67 -18.58
CA LEU A 203 11.48 2.57 -18.04
C LEU A 203 11.06 2.23 -16.58
N PHE A 204 10.74 3.23 -15.78
CA PHE A 204 10.21 3.04 -14.43
C PHE A 204 8.89 2.25 -14.45
N LEU A 205 7.95 2.60 -15.34
CA LEU A 205 6.70 1.85 -15.51
C LEU A 205 6.97 0.42 -15.99
N ALA A 206 7.86 0.24 -16.97
CA ALA A 206 8.24 -1.09 -17.44
C ALA A 206 8.81 -1.95 -16.31
N ALA A 207 9.73 -1.40 -15.52
CA ALA A 207 10.27 -2.09 -14.34
C ALA A 207 9.18 -2.46 -13.33
N GLY A 208 8.22 -1.56 -13.08
CA GLY A 208 7.05 -1.80 -12.24
C GLY A 208 6.19 -2.98 -12.73
N ALA A 209 6.00 -3.12 -14.04
CA ALA A 209 5.25 -4.22 -14.63
C ALA A 209 5.89 -5.60 -14.34
N PHE A 210 7.23 -5.69 -14.24
CA PHE A 210 7.96 -6.91 -13.92
C PHE A 210 8.20 -7.10 -12.42
N GLY A 211 8.27 -6.02 -11.65
CA GLY A 211 8.47 -6.03 -10.20
C GLY A 211 7.23 -6.46 -9.42
N SER A 212 6.04 -6.19 -9.94
CA SER A 212 4.75 -6.44 -9.26
C SER A 212 4.43 -7.91 -8.95
N GLY A 213 5.19 -8.86 -9.52
CA GLY A 213 5.01 -10.30 -9.26
C GLY A 213 5.78 -10.82 -8.03
N ARG A 214 6.69 -10.03 -7.44
CA ARG A 214 7.59 -10.51 -6.36
C ARG A 214 7.36 -9.86 -4.99
N GLY A 215 6.59 -8.76 -4.90
CA GLY A 215 6.34 -8.02 -3.67
C GLY A 215 4.89 -7.61 -3.45
N GLY A 216 3.96 -8.05 -4.31
CA GLY A 216 2.54 -7.82 -4.09
C GLY A 216 2.11 -8.55 -2.83
N ALA A 217 1.59 -7.82 -1.85
CA ALA A 217 0.90 -8.40 -0.72
C ALA A 217 -0.03 -9.49 -1.25
N LYS A 218 0.06 -10.70 -0.72
CA LYS A 218 -0.89 -11.77 -1.03
C LYS A 218 -2.24 -11.35 -0.46
N TYR A 219 -3.05 -10.66 -1.29
CA TYR A 219 -4.41 -10.33 -0.91
C TYR A 219 -5.21 -11.61 -0.84
N VAL A 220 -5.49 -12.05 0.34
CA VAL A 220 -6.43 -13.13 0.58
C VAL A 220 -7.80 -12.49 0.64
N ARG A 221 -8.61 -12.64 -0.42
CA ARG A 221 -10.04 -12.39 -0.31
C ARG A 221 -10.59 -13.43 0.65
N ILE A 222 -10.79 -13.01 1.89
CA ILE A 222 -11.39 -13.85 2.92
C ILE A 222 -12.88 -13.88 2.62
N ASP A 223 -13.29 -14.85 1.84
CA ASP A 223 -14.71 -15.19 1.67
C ASP A 223 -15.07 -16.19 2.77
N PHE A 224 -15.59 -15.69 3.88
CA PHE A 224 -15.98 -16.51 5.02
C PHE A 224 -17.33 -17.23 4.81
N SER A 225 -18.04 -16.93 3.71
CA SER A 225 -19.35 -17.55 3.44
C SER A 225 -19.24 -18.80 2.57
N TYR A 226 -19.09 -19.94 3.22
CA TYR A 226 -19.04 -21.24 2.54
C TYR A 226 -20.38 -21.99 2.50
N LYS A 227 -21.51 -21.37 2.90
CA LYS A 227 -22.80 -22.04 3.01
C LYS A 227 -23.22 -22.78 1.73
N ASP A 228 -23.03 -22.18 0.57
CA ASP A 228 -23.35 -22.79 -0.72
C ASP A 228 -22.24 -23.73 -1.23
N ALA A 229 -21.01 -23.55 -0.77
CA ALA A 229 -19.87 -24.38 -1.12
C ALA A 229 -19.93 -25.73 -0.39
N PHE A 230 -20.35 -25.77 0.89
CA PHE A 230 -20.53 -27.01 1.64
C PHE A 230 -21.55 -27.95 1.01
N ARG A 231 -22.61 -27.42 0.36
CA ARG A 231 -23.61 -28.24 -0.36
C ARG A 231 -23.03 -28.99 -1.55
N ARG A 232 -21.92 -28.49 -2.14
CA ARG A 232 -21.27 -29.07 -3.31
C ARG A 232 -20.02 -29.90 -2.95
N GLY A 233 -19.61 -29.89 -1.68
CA GLY A 233 -18.38 -30.46 -1.19
C GLY A 233 -17.22 -29.44 -1.35
N VAL A 234 -16.45 -29.25 -0.28
CA VAL A 234 -15.29 -28.35 -0.23
C VAL A 234 -14.08 -29.12 0.28
N GLU A 235 -12.95 -28.92 -0.35
CA GLU A 235 -11.68 -29.44 0.15
C GLU A 235 -11.34 -28.75 1.48
N ILE A 236 -11.04 -29.54 2.53
CA ILE A 236 -10.62 -29.02 3.83
C ILE A 236 -9.10 -28.98 3.87
N ARG A 237 -8.55 -27.80 4.18
CA ARG A 237 -7.12 -27.63 4.46
C ARG A 237 -6.92 -27.50 5.96
N ARG A 238 -6.19 -28.43 6.56
CA ARG A 238 -5.77 -28.35 7.96
C ARG A 238 -4.34 -27.81 8.04
N VAL A 239 -4.11 -26.90 8.97
CA VAL A 239 -2.79 -26.29 9.19
C VAL A 239 -2.54 -26.22 10.69
N ALA A 240 -1.46 -26.85 11.14
CA ALA A 240 -1.01 -26.76 12.52
C ALA A 240 -0.34 -25.40 12.76
N VAL A 241 -0.72 -24.72 13.85
CA VAL A 241 -0.19 -23.43 14.27
C VAL A 241 0.04 -23.40 15.77
N THR A 242 0.96 -22.58 16.25
CA THR A 242 1.13 -22.38 17.69
C THR A 242 0.16 -21.30 18.20
N ALA A 243 -0.17 -21.35 19.49
CA ALA A 243 -1.01 -20.34 20.16
C ALA A 243 -0.46 -18.91 20.02
N ASP A 244 0.86 -18.76 19.85
CA ASP A 244 1.54 -17.48 19.57
C ASP A 244 1.35 -16.97 18.14
N CYS A 245 0.73 -17.77 17.24
CA CYS A 245 0.46 -17.36 15.87
C CYS A 245 -0.45 -16.13 15.83
N THR A 246 -0.07 -15.12 15.06
CA THR A 246 -0.89 -13.91 14.90
C THR A 246 -2.06 -14.19 13.98
N LEU A 247 -3.22 -13.56 14.24
CA LEU A 247 -4.41 -13.65 13.37
C LEU A 247 -4.07 -13.28 11.92
N LYS A 248 -3.17 -12.33 11.69
CA LYS A 248 -2.65 -11.98 10.38
C LYS A 248 -2.01 -13.18 9.64
N LYS A 249 -1.14 -13.94 10.32
CA LYS A 249 -0.47 -15.11 9.74
C LYS A 249 -1.48 -16.23 9.51
N ALA A 250 -2.43 -16.42 10.44
CA ALA A 250 -3.51 -17.39 10.33
C ALA A 250 -4.41 -17.12 9.11
N VAL A 251 -4.80 -15.88 8.91
CA VAL A 251 -5.57 -15.43 7.74
C VAL A 251 -4.80 -15.66 6.42
N GLY A 252 -3.49 -15.55 6.42
CA GLY A 252 -2.64 -15.85 5.26
C GLY A 252 -2.71 -17.31 4.77
N PHE A 253 -3.22 -18.24 5.60
CA PHE A 253 -3.45 -19.65 5.20
C PHE A 253 -4.80 -19.86 4.50
N VAL A 254 -5.73 -18.90 4.57
CA VAL A 254 -7.04 -18.98 3.90
C VAL A 254 -6.83 -18.97 2.38
N GLY A 255 -7.31 -20.00 1.70
CA GLY A 255 -7.18 -20.17 0.25
C GLY A 255 -8.54 -20.19 -0.44
N ARG A 256 -8.58 -19.84 -1.75
CA ARG A 256 -9.81 -19.97 -2.54
C ARG A 256 -10.20 -21.43 -2.73
N GLY A 257 -11.48 -21.73 -2.54
CA GLY A 257 -12.06 -23.04 -2.81
C GLY A 257 -11.71 -24.11 -1.78
N ARG A 258 -11.05 -23.75 -0.67
CA ARG A 258 -10.69 -24.64 0.42
C ARG A 258 -11.16 -24.04 1.73
N TYR A 259 -11.78 -24.88 2.59
CA TYR A 259 -12.13 -24.46 3.94
C TYR A 259 -10.95 -24.68 4.88
N LEU A 260 -10.52 -23.64 5.59
CA LEU A 260 -9.39 -23.72 6.52
C LEU A 260 -9.85 -24.16 7.90
N ILE A 261 -9.13 -25.13 8.46
CA ILE A 261 -9.17 -25.48 9.88
C ILE A 261 -7.75 -25.30 10.42
N LEU A 262 -7.62 -24.58 11.51
CA LEU A 262 -6.35 -24.42 12.23
C LEU A 262 -6.35 -25.35 13.42
N ASP A 263 -5.39 -26.24 13.49
CA ASP A 263 -5.11 -27.07 14.66
C ASP A 263 -4.09 -26.31 15.52
N VAL A 264 -4.49 -25.91 16.74
CA VAL A 264 -3.67 -25.04 17.59
C VAL A 264 -2.93 -25.89 18.63
N TYR A 265 -1.64 -25.64 18.75
CA TYR A 265 -0.75 -26.29 19.69
C TYR A 265 -0.08 -25.25 20.60
N ASP A 266 0.33 -25.67 21.80
CA ASP A 266 1.18 -24.86 22.65
C ASP A 266 2.68 -24.95 22.24
N ASP A 267 3.55 -24.34 23.05
CA ASP A 267 5.00 -24.40 22.84
C ASP A 267 5.61 -25.77 23.17
N GLU A 268 4.87 -26.65 23.86
CA GLU A 268 5.25 -28.01 24.23
C GLU A 268 4.66 -29.07 23.26
N GLU A 269 4.10 -28.60 22.11
CA GLU A 269 3.42 -29.41 21.08
C GLU A 269 2.16 -30.13 21.57
N GLU A 270 1.57 -29.69 22.69
CA GLU A 270 0.26 -30.20 23.14
C GLU A 270 -0.87 -29.55 22.36
N TYR A 271 -1.85 -30.36 21.96
CA TYR A 271 -3.03 -29.89 21.19
C TYR A 271 -3.98 -29.12 22.10
N LEU A 272 -4.22 -27.85 21.76
CA LEU A 272 -5.10 -26.95 22.50
C LEU A 272 -6.54 -26.91 21.95
N GLY A 273 -6.72 -27.11 20.63
CA GLY A 273 -8.04 -27.07 20.01
C GLY A 273 -7.99 -26.80 18.52
N GLU A 274 -9.17 -26.78 17.90
CA GLU A 274 -9.31 -26.43 16.49
C GLU A 274 -10.10 -25.12 16.32
N ILE A 275 -9.72 -24.33 15.32
CA ILE A 275 -10.38 -23.07 14.97
C ILE A 275 -10.81 -23.16 13.51
N GLY A 276 -12.12 -23.11 13.31
CA GLY A 276 -12.71 -23.08 11.97
C GLY A 276 -12.54 -21.70 11.32
N GLN A 277 -12.65 -21.67 10.01
CA GLN A 277 -12.50 -20.41 9.25
C GLN A 277 -13.53 -19.34 9.66
N ASN A 278 -14.74 -19.72 10.11
CA ASN A 278 -15.75 -18.78 10.59
C ASN A 278 -15.37 -18.17 11.94
N GLU A 279 -14.84 -18.97 12.86
CA GLU A 279 -14.35 -18.52 14.16
C GLU A 279 -13.13 -17.60 13.99
N LEU A 280 -12.23 -17.94 13.06
CA LEU A 280 -11.11 -17.08 12.69
C LEU A 280 -11.60 -15.70 12.20
N ALA A 281 -12.72 -15.65 11.46
CA ALA A 281 -13.33 -14.40 11.03
C ALA A 281 -13.85 -13.55 12.20
N GLU A 282 -14.50 -14.18 13.16
CA GLU A 282 -15.02 -13.51 14.36
C GLU A 282 -13.87 -12.99 15.24
N MET A 283 -12.83 -13.80 15.43
CA MET A 283 -11.62 -13.42 16.15
C MET A 283 -10.92 -12.21 15.46
N PHE A 284 -10.89 -12.23 14.14
CA PHE A 284 -10.33 -11.12 13.35
C PHE A 284 -11.16 -9.83 13.52
N ALA A 285 -12.49 -9.94 13.53
CA ALA A 285 -13.40 -8.80 13.72
C ALA A 285 -13.27 -8.18 15.13
N SER A 286 -13.02 -9.02 16.15
CA SER A 286 -12.93 -8.59 17.56
C SER A 286 -11.51 -8.20 17.99
N GLY A 287 -10.48 -8.88 17.52
CA GLY A 287 -9.09 -8.75 17.98
C GLY A 287 -8.16 -7.95 17.07
N GLY A 288 -8.61 -7.64 15.86
CA GLY A 288 -7.81 -6.97 14.84
C GLY A 288 -6.65 -7.84 14.30
N LEU A 289 -5.89 -7.32 13.33
CA LEU A 289 -4.82 -8.01 12.60
C LEU A 289 -3.69 -8.60 13.48
N TYR A 290 -3.46 -8.04 14.66
CA TYR A 290 -2.28 -8.34 15.48
C TYR A 290 -2.62 -9.11 16.77
N GLY A 291 -3.87 -9.54 16.95
CA GLY A 291 -4.25 -10.48 18.01
C GLY A 291 -3.54 -11.82 17.81
N ARG A 292 -3.26 -12.53 18.89
CA ARG A 292 -2.74 -13.90 18.84
C ARG A 292 -3.89 -14.88 18.97
N ILE A 293 -3.78 -16.03 18.35
CA ILE A 293 -4.77 -17.10 18.46
C ILE A 293 -4.98 -17.48 19.93
N GLY A 294 -3.91 -17.60 20.72
CA GLY A 294 -3.98 -17.93 22.13
C GLY A 294 -4.65 -16.89 23.04
N ASP A 295 -4.89 -15.66 22.55
CA ASP A 295 -5.64 -14.64 23.31
C ASP A 295 -7.19 -14.93 23.27
N PHE A 296 -7.63 -15.89 22.45
CA PHE A 296 -9.04 -16.23 22.19
C PHE A 296 -9.41 -17.67 22.55
N LEU A 297 -8.43 -18.51 22.86
CA LEU A 297 -8.60 -19.87 23.41
C LEU A 297 -8.60 -19.81 24.94
#